data_72653b93a5b3e747b30c162c9db51bb5
#
_entry.id   72653b93a5b3e747b30c162c9db51bb5
#
_cell.length_a   1.000
_cell.length_b   1.000
_cell.length_c   1.000
_cell.angle_alpha   90.00
_cell.angle_beta   90.00
_cell.angle_gamma   90.00
#
_symmetry.space_group_name_H-M   'P 1'
#
loop_
_entity.id
_entity.type
_entity.pdbx_description
1 polymer ?
#
loop_
_entity_poly.entity_id
_entity_poly.type
_entity_poly.pdbx_seq_one_letter_code
_entity_poly.pdbx_strand_id
1 'polypeptide(L)'
;MPSADKTVGNQDQVHGDPDAVIALGRITDAWGVRGWVKVEPFAQASDTTLTRAPRWHLLRRPAIAGAEPLDRWVKIERARRHSAGVVAKFHGSDDRDSALALKGSEVGVKRSDFPALPEGEFYWLDLIGCALTNAEGESLGTVMAMDDHGAHPILQTDTGVMVPFVDAYLIEVEPAQRRIVVDWQADWGR
;
A
#
# COMPACT_ATOMS: atom_id res chain seq x y z
N MET A 1 20.19 6.52 -27.61
CA MET A 1 20.17 5.76 -26.37
C MET A 1 19.43 6.59 -25.32
N PRO A 2 18.15 6.42 -25.04
CA PRO A 2 17.52 7.04 -23.88
C PRO A 2 17.52 6.07 -22.71
N SER A 3 18.22 6.43 -21.64
CA SER A 3 18.15 5.78 -20.34
C SER A 3 16.75 5.97 -19.77
N ALA A 4 16.05 4.86 -19.55
CA ALA A 4 14.83 4.84 -18.77
C ALA A 4 15.21 5.00 -17.30
N ASP A 5 14.98 6.19 -16.75
CA ASP A 5 15.06 6.48 -15.34
C ASP A 5 13.84 5.86 -14.66
N LYS A 6 14.01 4.62 -14.17
CA LYS A 6 13.08 4.00 -13.25
C LYS A 6 13.38 4.54 -11.85
N THR A 7 12.77 5.67 -11.50
CA THR A 7 12.69 6.10 -10.11
C THR A 7 11.75 5.15 -9.36
N VAL A 8 12.25 3.99 -9.04
CA VAL A 8 11.72 3.14 -7.95
C VAL A 8 12.06 3.89 -6.67
N GLY A 9 11.10 4.58 -6.10
CA GLY A 9 11.25 5.16 -4.76
C GLY A 9 11.74 4.07 -3.82
N ASN A 10 12.76 4.43 -3.04
CA ASN A 10 13.48 3.61 -2.10
C ASN A 10 12.49 2.90 -1.14
N GLN A 11 12.08 1.69 -1.47
CA GLN A 11 11.12 0.89 -0.67
C GLN A 11 11.77 0.36 0.62
N ASP A 12 13.10 0.37 0.70
CA ASP A 12 13.85 -0.18 1.84
C ASP A 12 13.74 0.65 3.14
N GLN A 13 13.29 1.91 3.07
CA GLN A 13 13.18 2.79 4.24
C GLN A 13 11.76 2.88 4.83
N VAL A 14 10.77 2.31 4.16
CA VAL A 14 9.35 2.44 4.57
C VAL A 14 8.96 1.43 5.66
N HIS A 15 9.73 0.36 5.80
CA HIS A 15 9.46 -0.71 6.75
C HIS A 15 9.93 -0.32 8.15
N GLY A 16 8.98 -0.12 9.05
CA GLY A 16 9.24 0.13 10.48
C GLY A 16 9.20 1.60 10.92
N ASP A 17 9.14 2.57 10.00
CA ASP A 17 8.96 3.96 10.36
C ASP A 17 7.45 4.28 10.54
N PRO A 18 6.96 4.56 11.77
CA PRO A 18 5.56 4.87 12.03
C PRO A 18 5.13 6.18 11.35
N ASP A 19 6.07 7.05 11.01
CA ASP A 19 5.83 8.33 10.35
C ASP A 19 5.92 8.25 8.82
N ALA A 20 6.32 7.10 8.28
CA ALA A 20 6.35 6.88 6.84
C ALA A 20 4.97 7.07 6.21
N VAL A 21 4.91 7.79 5.10
CA VAL A 21 3.68 7.99 4.33
C VAL A 21 3.60 6.95 3.22
N ILE A 22 2.59 6.10 3.29
CA ILE A 22 2.37 5.03 2.32
C ILE A 22 1.36 5.52 1.29
N ALA A 23 1.75 5.54 0.02
CA ALA A 23 0.85 5.87 -1.09
C ALA A 23 -0.14 4.71 -1.31
N LEU A 24 -1.44 4.99 -1.19
CA LEU A 24 -2.49 3.98 -1.23
C LEU A 24 -3.43 4.11 -2.43
N GLY A 25 -3.39 5.22 -3.16
CA GLY A 25 -4.26 5.44 -4.30
C GLY A 25 -4.04 6.79 -4.97
N ARG A 26 -4.90 7.08 -5.95
CA ARG A 26 -4.87 8.34 -6.70
C ARG A 26 -6.27 8.92 -6.87
N ILE A 27 -6.40 10.23 -6.74
CA ILE A 27 -7.64 10.94 -7.05
C ILE A 27 -7.82 10.97 -8.56
N THR A 28 -8.90 10.35 -9.05
CA THR A 28 -9.19 10.24 -10.49
C THR A 28 -10.19 11.26 -10.97
N ASP A 29 -11.13 11.70 -10.11
CA ASP A 29 -12.15 12.68 -10.48
C ASP A 29 -12.87 13.26 -9.25
N ALA A 30 -13.71 14.26 -9.46
CA ALA A 30 -14.73 14.68 -8.49
C ALA A 30 -15.93 13.73 -8.53
N TRP A 31 -16.54 13.48 -7.37
CA TRP A 31 -17.74 12.68 -7.24
C TRP A 31 -18.93 13.56 -6.83
N GLY A 32 -19.91 13.74 -7.72
CA GLY A 32 -21.04 14.65 -7.50
C GLY A 32 -20.64 16.13 -7.52
N VAL A 33 -21.39 16.96 -6.80
CA VAL A 33 -21.25 18.44 -6.82
C VAL A 33 -20.85 19.04 -5.46
N ARG A 34 -20.74 18.21 -4.42
CA ARG A 34 -20.55 18.67 -3.04
C ARG A 34 -19.12 18.49 -2.55
N GLY A 35 -18.10 18.63 -3.41
CA GLY A 35 -16.70 18.57 -3.04
C GLY A 35 -16.15 17.19 -2.68
N TRP A 36 -16.85 16.11 -3.08
CA TRP A 36 -16.32 14.76 -2.93
C TRP A 36 -15.35 14.43 -4.05
N VAL A 37 -14.32 13.64 -3.73
CA VAL A 37 -13.38 13.08 -4.69
C VAL A 37 -13.60 11.60 -4.87
N LYS A 38 -13.27 11.08 -6.07
CA LYS A 38 -13.16 9.66 -6.36
C LYS A 38 -11.68 9.26 -6.32
N VAL A 39 -11.38 8.22 -5.56
CA VAL A 39 -10.03 7.66 -5.43
C VAL A 39 -10.02 6.25 -5.98
N GLU A 40 -9.03 5.97 -6.82
CA GLU A 40 -8.67 4.64 -7.29
C GLU A 40 -7.54 4.11 -6.39
N PRO A 41 -7.79 3.07 -5.59
CA PRO A 41 -6.77 2.44 -4.77
C PRO A 41 -5.73 1.71 -5.62
N PHE A 42 -4.47 1.69 -5.18
CA PHE A 42 -3.42 0.94 -5.86
C PHE A 42 -3.49 -0.57 -5.60
N ALA A 43 -4.12 -0.97 -4.48
CA ALA A 43 -4.39 -2.35 -4.14
C ALA A 43 -5.75 -2.47 -3.44
N GLN A 44 -6.40 -3.64 -3.53
CA GLN A 44 -7.72 -3.87 -2.91
C GLN A 44 -7.70 -3.66 -1.38
N ALA A 45 -6.63 -4.08 -0.70
CA ALA A 45 -6.46 -3.89 0.73
C ALA A 45 -6.37 -2.40 1.16
N SER A 46 -6.03 -1.50 0.24
CA SER A 46 -5.95 -0.05 0.51
C SER A 46 -7.29 0.59 0.84
N ASP A 47 -8.41 0.02 0.41
CA ASP A 47 -9.75 0.54 0.64
C ASP A 47 -10.08 0.70 2.12
N THR A 48 -9.73 -0.30 2.93
CA THR A 48 -10.02 -0.30 4.36
C THR A 48 -9.24 0.79 5.07
N THR A 49 -7.96 0.94 4.75
CA THR A 49 -7.11 2.00 5.30
C THR A 49 -7.60 3.39 4.88
N LEU A 50 -7.89 3.59 3.58
CA LEU A 50 -8.41 4.85 3.06
C LEU A 50 -9.75 5.26 3.69
N THR A 51 -10.62 4.30 3.98
CA THR A 51 -11.94 4.62 4.57
C THR A 51 -11.89 4.89 6.08
N ARG A 52 -10.84 4.47 6.77
CA ARG A 52 -10.71 4.58 8.24
C ARG A 52 -9.71 5.64 8.68
N ALA A 53 -8.73 5.99 7.84
CA ALA A 53 -7.71 6.98 8.21
C ALA A 53 -8.34 8.37 8.41
N PRO A 54 -7.99 9.08 9.50
CA PRO A 54 -8.58 10.38 9.83
C PRO A 54 -8.09 11.52 8.94
N ARG A 55 -6.94 11.33 8.29
CA ARG A 55 -6.29 12.31 7.42
C ARG A 55 -5.54 11.61 6.30
N TRP A 56 -5.43 12.30 5.16
CA TRP A 56 -4.64 11.85 4.02
C TRP A 56 -3.57 12.88 3.69
N HIS A 57 -2.45 12.39 3.18
CA HIS A 57 -1.43 13.20 2.54
C HIS A 57 -1.72 13.24 1.04
N LEU A 58 -1.85 14.44 0.47
CA LEU A 58 -2.04 14.62 -0.96
C LEU A 58 -0.72 15.09 -1.58
N LEU A 59 -0.21 14.31 -2.52
CA LEU A 59 1.01 14.61 -3.26
C LEU A 59 0.71 14.66 -4.75
N ARG A 60 1.11 15.75 -5.42
CA ARG A 60 1.11 15.85 -6.87
C ARG A 60 2.33 16.63 -7.33
N ARG A 61 3.18 15.96 -8.09
CA ARG A 61 4.30 16.63 -8.75
C ARG A 61 3.77 17.39 -9.99
N PRO A 62 4.22 18.61 -10.25
CA PRO A 62 3.79 19.35 -11.41
C PRO A 62 4.25 18.63 -12.68
N ALA A 63 3.31 18.47 -13.63
CA ALA A 63 3.63 17.90 -14.95
C ALA A 63 4.35 18.90 -15.89
N ILE A 64 4.31 20.21 -15.55
CA ILE A 64 4.86 21.30 -16.35
C ILE A 64 5.78 22.13 -15.44
N ALA A 65 6.93 22.55 -15.96
CA ALA A 65 7.86 23.42 -15.24
C ALA A 65 7.16 24.75 -14.85
N GLY A 66 7.26 25.11 -13.57
CA GLY A 66 6.66 26.32 -13.01
C GLY A 66 5.23 26.16 -12.45
N ALA A 67 4.60 24.99 -12.57
CA ALA A 67 3.38 24.70 -11.85
C ALA A 67 3.68 24.37 -10.38
N GLU A 68 2.82 24.82 -9.47
CA GLU A 68 2.98 24.57 -8.04
C GLU A 68 2.76 23.09 -7.70
N PRO A 69 3.67 22.46 -6.94
CA PRO A 69 3.46 21.12 -6.40
C PRO A 69 2.32 21.16 -5.38
N LEU A 70 1.53 20.10 -5.32
CA LEU A 70 0.65 19.86 -4.20
C LEU A 70 1.33 18.90 -3.23
N ASP A 71 1.55 19.36 -2.01
CA ASP A 71 2.12 18.57 -0.92
C ASP A 71 1.48 19.04 0.39
N ARG A 72 0.43 18.35 0.82
CA ARG A 72 -0.29 18.77 2.03
C ARG A 72 -1.12 17.65 2.66
N TRP A 73 -1.33 17.77 3.96
CA TRP A 73 -2.27 16.96 4.71
C TRP A 73 -3.69 17.53 4.60
N VAL A 74 -4.66 16.65 4.43
CA VAL A 74 -6.09 16.99 4.45
C VAL A 74 -6.80 16.13 5.49
N LYS A 75 -7.73 16.75 6.22
CA LYS A 75 -8.57 16.04 7.19
C LYS A 75 -9.79 15.46 6.48
N ILE A 76 -10.07 14.19 6.73
CA ILE A 76 -11.22 13.49 6.17
C ILE A 76 -12.46 13.83 6.98
N GLU A 77 -13.49 14.32 6.32
CA GLU A 77 -14.82 14.48 6.89
C GLU A 77 -15.60 13.17 6.82
N ARG A 78 -15.55 12.52 5.65
CA ARG A 78 -16.19 11.24 5.41
C ARG A 78 -15.51 10.50 4.25
N ALA A 79 -15.32 9.20 4.39
CA ALA A 79 -14.85 8.33 3.31
C ALA A 79 -15.67 7.03 3.31
N ARG A 80 -15.88 6.44 2.12
CA ARG A 80 -16.61 5.17 1.97
C ARG A 80 -16.24 4.46 0.67
N ARG A 81 -16.39 3.16 0.65
CA ARG A 81 -16.28 2.37 -0.59
C ARG A 81 -17.39 2.75 -1.57
N HIS A 82 -17.06 2.81 -2.84
CA HIS A 82 -17.98 3.06 -3.93
C HIS A 82 -17.50 2.38 -5.21
N SER A 83 -18.25 1.41 -5.71
CA SER A 83 -17.84 0.55 -6.82
C SER A 83 -16.46 -0.08 -6.52
N ALA A 84 -15.51 -0.05 -7.47
CA ALA A 84 -14.16 -0.56 -7.33
C ALA A 84 -13.19 0.43 -6.67
N GLY A 85 -13.66 1.44 -5.93
CA GLY A 85 -12.80 2.44 -5.32
C GLY A 85 -13.37 3.07 -4.07
N VAL A 86 -12.82 4.21 -3.69
CA VAL A 86 -13.22 5.00 -2.52
C VAL A 86 -13.70 6.37 -2.96
N VAL A 87 -14.75 6.87 -2.32
CA VAL A 87 -15.14 8.28 -2.42
C VAL A 87 -14.97 8.95 -1.07
N ALA A 88 -14.39 10.15 -1.06
CA ALA A 88 -14.12 10.88 0.16
C ALA A 88 -14.46 12.36 0.06
N LYS A 89 -14.85 12.93 1.19
CA LYS A 89 -15.08 14.36 1.42
C LYS A 89 -14.01 14.87 2.36
N PHE A 90 -13.38 15.97 1.98
CA PHE A 90 -12.41 16.66 2.84
C PHE A 90 -13.04 17.86 3.51
N HIS A 91 -12.57 18.21 4.70
CA HIS A 91 -12.92 19.47 5.30
C HIS A 91 -12.48 20.63 4.40
N GLY A 92 -13.41 21.56 4.14
CA GLY A 92 -13.17 22.74 3.31
C GLY A 92 -13.17 22.50 1.79
N SER A 93 -13.64 21.34 1.32
CA SER A 93 -13.87 21.06 -0.10
C SER A 93 -15.36 20.95 -0.34
N ASP A 94 -16.06 22.05 -0.66
CA ASP A 94 -17.52 22.11 -0.61
C ASP A 94 -18.20 22.13 -2.00
N ASP A 95 -17.41 22.24 -3.05
CA ASP A 95 -17.89 22.31 -4.43
C ASP A 95 -17.08 21.36 -5.35
N ARG A 96 -17.60 21.17 -6.57
CA ARG A 96 -17.00 20.30 -7.57
C ARG A 96 -15.64 20.79 -8.04
N ASP A 97 -15.44 22.09 -8.16
CA ASP A 97 -14.21 22.67 -8.70
C ASP A 97 -13.05 22.48 -7.72
N SER A 98 -13.30 22.66 -6.42
CA SER A 98 -12.36 22.34 -5.35
C SER A 98 -11.93 20.87 -5.39
N ALA A 99 -12.87 19.95 -5.64
CA ALA A 99 -12.56 18.53 -5.77
C ALA A 99 -11.77 18.21 -7.06
N LEU A 100 -12.17 18.82 -8.19
CA LEU A 100 -11.47 18.65 -9.47
C LEU A 100 -10.04 19.18 -9.44
N ALA A 101 -9.79 20.25 -8.71
CA ALA A 101 -8.44 20.80 -8.52
C ALA A 101 -7.46 19.79 -7.90
N LEU A 102 -7.98 18.74 -7.23
CA LEU A 102 -7.18 17.68 -6.61
C LEU A 102 -6.94 16.47 -7.53
N LYS A 103 -7.56 16.44 -8.72
CA LYS A 103 -7.41 15.34 -9.68
C LYS A 103 -5.94 15.10 -10.03
N GLY A 104 -5.56 13.82 -10.10
CA GLY A 104 -4.20 13.37 -10.37
C GLY A 104 -3.28 13.33 -9.15
N SER A 105 -3.74 13.80 -7.99
CA SER A 105 -2.96 13.70 -6.76
C SER A 105 -2.92 12.28 -6.24
N GLU A 106 -1.75 11.85 -5.77
CA GLU A 106 -1.59 10.62 -5.00
C GLU A 106 -2.10 10.84 -3.58
N VAL A 107 -2.66 9.79 -3.02
CA VAL A 107 -3.21 9.75 -1.67
C VAL A 107 -2.36 8.83 -0.83
N GLY A 108 -1.74 9.40 0.21
CA GLY A 108 -0.96 8.66 1.19
C GLY A 108 -1.58 8.72 2.58
N VAL A 109 -1.25 7.72 3.39
CA VAL A 109 -1.62 7.64 4.81
C VAL A 109 -0.37 7.31 5.61
N LYS A 110 -0.21 7.90 6.81
CA LYS A 110 0.89 7.51 7.71
C LYS A 110 0.74 6.04 8.11
N ARG A 111 1.85 5.34 8.22
CA ARG A 111 1.86 3.95 8.68
C ARG A 111 1.21 3.80 10.07
N SER A 112 1.44 4.76 10.96
CA SER A 112 0.83 4.82 12.29
C SER A 112 -0.69 5.02 12.29
N ASP A 113 -1.26 5.54 11.20
CA ASP A 113 -2.70 5.77 11.06
C ASP A 113 -3.42 4.55 10.41
N PHE A 114 -2.69 3.46 10.12
CA PHE A 114 -3.29 2.23 9.59
C PHE A 114 -4.14 1.55 10.68
N PRO A 115 -5.32 1.04 10.35
CA PRO A 115 -6.14 0.27 11.28
C PRO A 115 -5.38 -0.94 11.80
N ALA A 116 -5.59 -1.30 13.07
CA ALA A 116 -5.15 -2.60 13.55
C ALA A 116 -5.89 -3.71 12.77
N LEU A 117 -5.16 -4.73 12.37
CA LEU A 117 -5.71 -5.92 11.75
C LEU A 117 -6.08 -6.96 12.82
N PRO A 118 -7.04 -7.85 12.54
CA PRO A 118 -7.27 -9.05 13.34
C PRO A 118 -6.01 -9.90 13.49
N GLU A 119 -5.97 -10.75 14.51
CA GLU A 119 -4.90 -11.71 14.70
C GLU A 119 -4.80 -12.66 13.49
N GLY A 120 -3.59 -12.87 13.00
CA GLY A 120 -3.33 -13.67 11.79
C GLY A 120 -3.47 -12.92 10.47
N GLU A 121 -3.94 -11.66 10.47
CA GLU A 121 -3.97 -10.82 9.28
C GLU A 121 -2.77 -9.84 9.27
N PHE A 122 -2.18 -9.64 8.09
CA PHE A 122 -1.00 -8.80 7.92
C PHE A 122 -1.16 -7.87 6.72
N TYR A 123 -0.61 -6.67 6.82
CA TYR A 123 -0.42 -5.83 5.65
C TYR A 123 0.73 -6.38 4.80
N TRP A 124 0.52 -6.59 3.53
CA TRP A 124 1.56 -7.12 2.63
C TRP A 124 2.84 -6.29 2.64
N LEU A 125 2.69 -4.99 2.78
CA LEU A 125 3.84 -4.09 2.89
C LEU A 125 4.73 -4.42 4.11
N ASP A 126 4.17 -4.98 5.19
CA ASP A 126 4.94 -5.35 6.39
C ASP A 126 5.69 -6.69 6.19
N LEU A 127 5.26 -7.51 5.23
CA LEU A 127 5.90 -8.79 4.90
C LEU A 127 7.07 -8.62 3.95
N ILE A 128 7.05 -7.60 3.10
CA ILE A 128 8.14 -7.29 2.17
C ILE A 128 9.39 -6.90 2.97
N GLY A 129 10.54 -7.50 2.64
CA GLY A 129 11.80 -7.34 3.34
C GLY A 129 11.95 -8.22 4.58
N CYS A 130 10.97 -9.09 4.92
CA CYS A 130 11.15 -10.12 5.93
C CYS A 130 12.05 -11.25 5.41
N ALA A 131 12.92 -11.76 6.27
CA ALA A 131 13.65 -12.98 6.00
C ALA A 131 12.70 -14.17 6.07
N LEU A 132 12.72 -15.03 5.04
CA LEU A 132 11.93 -16.25 4.95
C LEU A 132 12.84 -17.44 5.25
N THR A 133 12.45 -18.27 6.22
CA THR A 133 13.16 -19.50 6.60
C THR A 133 12.17 -20.66 6.66
N ASN A 134 12.68 -21.88 6.47
CA ASN A 134 11.89 -23.08 6.73
C ASN A 134 11.95 -23.52 8.20
N ALA A 135 11.22 -24.60 8.52
CA ALA A 135 11.18 -25.18 9.88
C ALA A 135 12.56 -25.68 10.37
N GLU A 136 13.44 -26.07 9.45
CA GLU A 136 14.80 -26.51 9.73
C GLU A 136 15.79 -25.35 9.93
N GLY A 137 15.34 -24.10 9.75
CA GLY A 137 16.17 -22.90 9.85
C GLY A 137 16.98 -22.59 8.59
N GLU A 138 16.70 -23.27 7.46
CA GLU A 138 17.31 -22.96 6.19
C GLU A 138 16.71 -21.67 5.60
N SER A 139 17.56 -20.80 5.06
CA SER A 139 17.10 -19.55 4.43
C SER A 139 16.49 -19.82 3.06
N LEU A 140 15.28 -19.35 2.86
CA LEU A 140 14.57 -19.34 1.58
C LEU A 140 14.71 -18.00 0.85
N GLY A 141 15.39 -17.01 1.45
CA GLY A 141 15.60 -15.67 0.91
C GLY A 141 14.84 -14.59 1.65
N THR A 142 14.76 -13.41 1.02
CA THR A 142 14.04 -12.25 1.53
C THR A 142 12.79 -12.02 0.69
N VAL A 143 11.66 -11.74 1.32
CA VAL A 143 10.40 -11.45 0.61
C VAL A 143 10.56 -10.14 -0.17
N MET A 144 10.43 -10.21 -1.49
CA MET A 144 10.53 -9.09 -2.41
C MET A 144 9.19 -8.56 -2.87
N ALA A 145 8.19 -9.46 -2.98
CA ALA A 145 6.87 -9.11 -3.46
C ALA A 145 5.80 -10.07 -2.90
N MET A 146 4.57 -9.59 -2.91
CA MET A 146 3.37 -10.39 -2.73
C MET A 146 2.59 -10.38 -4.04
N ASP A 147 2.14 -11.55 -4.48
CA ASP A 147 1.38 -11.73 -5.70
C ASP A 147 -0.01 -12.31 -5.39
N ASP A 148 -1.06 -11.77 -6.03
CA ASP A 148 -2.46 -12.17 -5.85
C ASP A 148 -3.06 -12.69 -7.17
N HIS A 149 -2.31 -13.51 -7.89
CA HIS A 149 -2.74 -14.09 -9.17
C HIS A 149 -3.37 -15.48 -9.02
N GLY A 150 -4.31 -15.64 -8.11
CA GLY A 150 -4.93 -16.94 -7.97
C GLY A 150 -5.84 -17.09 -6.76
N ALA A 151 -5.98 -18.32 -6.28
CA ALA A 151 -6.82 -18.63 -5.13
C ALA A 151 -6.22 -18.10 -3.80
N HIS A 152 -4.90 -17.88 -3.75
CA HIS A 152 -4.18 -17.47 -2.54
C HIS A 152 -3.03 -16.52 -2.88
N PRO A 153 -2.71 -15.56 -2.00
CA PRO A 153 -1.51 -14.74 -2.11
C PRO A 153 -0.24 -15.60 -2.09
N ILE A 154 0.78 -15.17 -2.81
CA ILE A 154 2.08 -15.86 -2.90
C ILE A 154 3.18 -14.91 -2.45
N LEU A 155 4.01 -15.35 -1.50
CA LEU A 155 5.28 -14.72 -1.15
C LEU A 155 6.29 -15.00 -2.26
N GLN A 156 6.95 -13.98 -2.78
CA GLN A 156 8.05 -14.13 -3.74
C GLN A 156 9.34 -13.63 -3.10
N THR A 157 10.41 -14.44 -3.17
CA THR A 157 11.70 -14.11 -2.58
C THR A 157 12.72 -13.68 -3.64
N ASP A 158 13.81 -13.05 -3.18
CA ASP A 158 14.98 -12.67 -3.98
C ASP A 158 15.75 -13.87 -4.54
N THR A 159 15.57 -15.05 -3.94
CA THR A 159 16.14 -16.32 -4.44
C THR A 159 15.28 -17.00 -5.50
N GLY A 160 14.08 -16.46 -5.79
CA GLY A 160 13.11 -17.02 -6.73
C GLY A 160 12.19 -18.09 -6.11
N VAL A 161 12.28 -18.36 -4.81
CA VAL A 161 11.34 -19.24 -4.12
C VAL A 161 9.99 -18.54 -3.99
N MET A 162 8.91 -19.26 -4.31
CA MET A 162 7.52 -18.81 -4.21
C MET A 162 6.76 -19.68 -3.22
N VAL A 163 6.19 -19.08 -2.19
CA VAL A 163 5.45 -19.77 -1.12
C VAL A 163 4.03 -19.23 -1.03
N PRO A 164 2.99 -20.08 -1.12
CA PRO A 164 1.62 -19.66 -0.86
C PRO A 164 1.47 -19.13 0.57
N PHE A 165 0.93 -17.93 0.72
CA PHE A 165 0.69 -17.31 2.02
C PHE A 165 -0.65 -17.80 2.58
N VAL A 166 -0.66 -19.02 3.11
CA VAL A 166 -1.82 -19.70 3.70
C VAL A 166 -1.42 -20.40 4.99
N ASP A 167 -2.35 -20.52 5.93
CA ASP A 167 -2.11 -21.10 7.25
C ASP A 167 -1.48 -22.50 7.21
N ALA A 168 -1.76 -23.26 6.14
CA ALA A 168 -1.20 -24.60 5.97
C ALA A 168 0.34 -24.63 5.86
N TYR A 169 0.96 -23.54 5.44
CA TYR A 169 2.42 -23.42 5.28
C TYR A 169 3.05 -22.39 6.23
N LEU A 170 2.26 -21.58 6.91
CA LEU A 170 2.75 -20.56 7.83
C LEU A 170 2.95 -21.16 9.22
N ILE A 171 4.17 -21.16 9.74
CA ILE A 171 4.50 -21.58 11.10
C ILE A 171 4.51 -20.35 12.01
N GLU A 172 5.19 -19.28 11.58
CA GLU A 172 5.34 -18.06 12.35
C GLU A 172 5.47 -16.86 11.43
N VAL A 173 4.78 -15.77 11.75
CA VAL A 173 4.86 -14.51 10.99
C VAL A 173 5.08 -13.37 11.97
N GLU A 174 6.28 -12.82 12.00
CA GLU A 174 6.71 -11.76 12.90
C GLU A 174 7.28 -10.56 12.12
N PRO A 175 6.42 -9.71 11.52
CA PRO A 175 6.88 -8.57 10.72
C PRO A 175 7.73 -7.58 11.52
N ALA A 176 7.45 -7.42 12.82
CA ALA A 176 8.22 -6.54 13.71
C ALA A 176 9.68 -7.02 13.87
N GLN A 177 9.93 -8.32 13.78
CA GLN A 177 11.26 -8.94 13.79
C GLN A 177 11.81 -9.19 12.39
N ARG A 178 11.05 -8.81 11.35
CA ARG A 178 11.37 -9.06 9.96
C ARG A 178 11.60 -10.54 9.65
N ARG A 179 10.81 -11.42 10.25
CA ARG A 179 10.95 -12.87 10.16
C ARG A 179 9.63 -13.55 9.80
N ILE A 180 9.72 -14.51 8.89
CA ILE A 180 8.63 -15.42 8.53
C ILE A 180 9.21 -16.83 8.50
N VAL A 181 8.53 -17.77 9.19
CA VAL A 181 8.91 -19.19 9.20
C VAL A 181 7.79 -19.97 8.52
N VAL A 182 8.18 -20.83 7.58
CA VAL A 182 7.23 -21.63 6.77
C VAL A 182 7.57 -23.11 6.81
N ASP A 183 6.55 -23.95 6.63
CA ASP A 183 6.71 -25.38 6.32
C ASP A 183 6.83 -25.56 4.80
N TRP A 184 8.03 -25.27 4.28
CA TRP A 184 8.33 -25.28 2.83
C TRP A 184 9.76 -25.74 2.58
N GLN A 185 9.98 -26.49 1.51
CA GLN A 185 11.32 -26.94 1.13
C GLN A 185 11.95 -26.00 0.09
N ALA A 186 13.27 -25.81 0.19
CA ALA A 186 13.99 -24.85 -0.65
C ALA A 186 13.98 -25.18 -2.16
N ASP A 187 13.69 -26.42 -2.52
CA ASP A 187 13.57 -26.92 -3.89
C ASP A 187 12.14 -26.87 -4.45
N TRP A 188 11.15 -26.49 -3.61
CA TRP A 188 9.77 -26.31 -4.03
C TRP A 188 9.54 -24.90 -4.55
N GLY A 189 8.75 -24.76 -5.62
CA GLY A 189 8.29 -23.44 -6.09
C GLY A 189 9.34 -22.55 -6.76
N ARG A 190 10.33 -23.17 -7.44
CA ARG A 190 11.29 -22.48 -8.31
C ARG A 190 10.82 -22.53 -9.76
#